data_2d52f41daa16d9f8e3872cb0768ba51c
#
_entry.id   2d52f41daa16d9f8e3872cb0768ba51c
#
_cell.length_a   1.000
_cell.length_b   1.000
_cell.length_c   1.000
_cell.angle_alpha   90.00
_cell.angle_beta   90.00
_cell.angle_gamma   90.00
#
_symmetry.space_group_name_H-M   'P 1'
#
loop_
_entity.id
_entity.type
_entity.pdbx_description
1 polymer ?
#
loop_
_entity_poly.entity_id
_entity_poly.type
_entity_poly.pdbx_seq_one_letter_code
_entity_poly.pdbx_strand_id
1 'polypeptide(L)'
;MRVIIEPDYDKMSKWAANYVAKRIIEAKPTAEKPFKLGCPTGSSPLGLYRELINLYKAGEISFQNVITFNMDEYVNLPEDHPESYHSFMWTNFFSHIDIKKENVHILNGNAKDLVAECEAYEAAIETAGGIDLFMGGVGPDGHLAFNEPGSSLSSKTRIKTLTTDTIIANSRFFDGDLSLVPSQALTVGIGTVMAAKEVLLVCNGHHKARALKHIIDGEISHKWTASMLQMHPHSIVVCDEPACDELTVGTYKYYLDKERGNL
;
A
#
# COMPACT_ATOMS: atom_id res chain seq x y z
N MET A 1 -11.46 12.97 -1.67
CA MET A 1 -10.77 11.91 -2.44
C MET A 1 -10.61 12.35 -3.88
N ARG A 2 -9.45 12.14 -4.48
CA ARG A 2 -9.19 12.25 -5.92
C ARG A 2 -9.23 10.86 -6.54
N VAL A 3 -9.69 10.73 -7.79
CA VAL A 3 -9.67 9.47 -8.52
C VAL A 3 -9.07 9.72 -9.90
N ILE A 4 -7.95 9.08 -10.15
CA ILE A 4 -7.19 9.18 -11.39
C ILE A 4 -7.42 7.91 -12.18
N ILE A 5 -7.93 8.03 -13.39
CA ILE A 5 -8.22 6.89 -14.26
C ILE A 5 -7.24 6.94 -15.42
N GLU A 6 -6.40 5.92 -15.51
CA GLU A 6 -5.39 5.77 -16.55
C GLU A 6 -5.79 4.62 -17.49
N PRO A 7 -5.41 4.66 -18.77
CA PRO A 7 -5.87 3.67 -19.73
C PRO A 7 -5.39 2.24 -19.45
N ASP A 8 -4.24 2.10 -18.80
CA ASP A 8 -3.62 0.80 -18.54
C ASP A 8 -2.74 0.81 -17.28
N TYR A 9 -2.28 -0.39 -16.91
CA TYR A 9 -1.42 -0.61 -15.74
C TYR A 9 -0.10 0.18 -15.80
N ASP A 10 0.52 0.30 -16.97
CA ASP A 10 1.80 0.99 -17.10
C ASP A 10 1.63 2.51 -16.92
N LYS A 11 0.58 3.09 -17.48
CA LYS A 11 0.23 4.51 -17.28
C LYS A 11 -0.15 4.79 -15.85
N MET A 12 -0.98 3.95 -15.23
CA MET A 12 -1.33 4.03 -13.81
C MET A 12 -0.08 3.99 -12.92
N SER A 13 0.82 3.04 -13.18
CA SER A 13 2.07 2.89 -12.44
C SER A 13 2.98 4.10 -12.58
N LYS A 14 3.10 4.64 -13.79
CA LYS A 14 3.90 5.84 -14.08
C LYS A 14 3.31 7.07 -13.41
N TRP A 15 2.00 7.26 -13.47
CA TRP A 15 1.33 8.36 -12.78
C TRP A 15 1.59 8.31 -11.26
N ALA A 16 1.39 7.12 -10.66
CA ALA A 16 1.60 6.91 -9.23
C ALA A 16 3.06 7.18 -8.82
N ALA A 17 4.04 6.68 -9.59
CA ALA A 17 5.46 6.91 -9.34
C ALA A 17 5.83 8.39 -9.44
N ASN A 18 5.36 9.10 -10.47
CA ASN A 18 5.57 10.54 -10.63
C ASN A 18 4.98 11.33 -9.46
N TYR A 19 3.80 10.92 -8.97
CA TYR A 19 3.20 11.56 -7.79
C TYR A 19 4.06 11.37 -6.54
N VAL A 20 4.51 10.14 -6.26
CA VAL A 20 5.41 9.85 -5.12
C VAL A 20 6.71 10.65 -5.25
N ALA A 21 7.35 10.63 -6.42
CA ALA A 21 8.58 11.39 -6.68
C ALA A 21 8.39 12.88 -6.45
N LYS A 22 7.31 13.46 -6.96
CA LYS A 22 6.94 14.86 -6.75
C LYS A 22 6.82 15.19 -5.26
N ARG A 23 6.15 14.33 -4.47
CA ARG A 23 5.99 14.57 -3.02
C ARG A 23 7.32 14.51 -2.28
N ILE A 24 8.21 13.58 -2.64
CA ILE A 24 9.57 13.49 -2.07
C ILE A 24 10.35 14.76 -2.42
N ILE A 25 10.35 15.19 -3.69
CA ILE A 25 11.10 16.37 -4.16
C ILE A 25 10.59 17.64 -3.46
N GLU A 26 9.27 17.84 -3.38
CA GLU A 26 8.66 19.00 -2.73
C GLU A 26 8.95 19.07 -1.23
N ALA A 27 9.03 17.92 -0.57
CA ALA A 27 9.35 17.82 0.86
C ALA A 27 10.80 18.21 1.18
N LYS A 28 11.71 18.12 0.20
CA LYS A 28 13.16 18.41 0.34
C LYS A 28 13.75 17.72 1.57
N PRO A 29 13.68 16.38 1.65
CA PRO A 29 14.03 15.66 2.85
C PRO A 29 15.52 15.81 3.20
N THR A 30 15.81 15.93 4.50
CA THR A 30 17.16 15.91 5.05
C THR A 30 17.29 14.77 6.08
N ALA A 31 18.50 14.55 6.59
CA ALA A 31 18.73 13.54 7.63
C ALA A 31 17.93 13.87 8.92
N GLU A 32 17.76 15.17 9.25
CA GLU A 32 17.03 15.64 10.43
C GLU A 32 15.50 15.67 10.18
N LYS A 33 15.10 15.77 8.93
CA LYS A 33 13.69 15.82 8.51
C LYS A 33 13.44 14.89 7.32
N PRO A 34 13.50 13.56 7.52
CA PRO A 34 13.30 12.60 6.45
C PRO A 34 11.84 12.60 5.96
N PHE A 35 11.63 12.14 4.73
CA PHE A 35 10.29 11.84 4.20
C PHE A 35 9.87 10.44 4.61
N LYS A 36 8.68 10.27 5.18
CA LYS A 36 8.17 8.98 5.65
C LYS A 36 7.18 8.42 4.65
N LEU A 37 7.52 7.26 4.08
CA LEU A 37 6.77 6.60 3.01
C LEU A 37 6.23 5.25 3.49
N GLY A 38 4.91 5.09 3.48
CA GLY A 38 4.28 3.78 3.68
C GLY A 38 4.34 2.94 2.40
N CYS A 39 4.72 1.67 2.51
CA CYS A 39 4.99 0.79 1.37
C CYS A 39 4.12 -0.47 1.40
N PRO A 40 3.33 -0.76 0.34
CA PRO A 40 2.63 -2.02 0.17
C PRO A 40 3.50 -3.08 -0.51
N THR A 41 3.09 -4.34 -0.40
CA THR A 41 3.57 -5.45 -1.23
C THR A 41 2.49 -5.88 -2.25
N GLY A 42 2.73 -6.97 -2.97
CA GLY A 42 1.80 -7.53 -3.95
C GLY A 42 2.03 -7.04 -5.38
N SER A 43 1.19 -7.50 -6.31
CA SER A 43 1.41 -7.28 -7.73
C SER A 43 1.09 -5.87 -8.22
N SER A 44 0.11 -5.19 -7.61
CA SER A 44 -0.32 -3.85 -8.05
C SER A 44 0.79 -2.79 -7.96
N PRO A 45 1.60 -2.70 -6.88
CA PRO A 45 2.65 -1.68 -6.77
C PRO A 45 3.95 -1.99 -7.53
N LEU A 46 4.13 -3.18 -8.13
CA LEU A 46 5.38 -3.53 -8.82
C LEU A 46 5.74 -2.56 -9.94
N GLY A 47 4.76 -2.14 -10.74
CA GLY A 47 4.98 -1.16 -11.80
C GLY A 47 5.38 0.21 -11.24
N LEU A 48 4.76 0.63 -10.14
CA LEU A 48 5.11 1.87 -9.43
C LEU A 48 6.55 1.80 -8.91
N TYR A 49 6.97 0.70 -8.28
CA TYR A 49 8.35 0.53 -7.82
C TYR A 49 9.35 0.55 -8.98
N ARG A 50 9.04 -0.14 -10.08
CA ARG A 50 9.86 -0.10 -11.31
C ARG A 50 10.07 1.33 -11.81
N GLU A 51 9.00 2.13 -11.85
CA GLU A 51 9.10 3.53 -12.32
C GLU A 51 9.87 4.41 -11.32
N LEU A 52 9.71 4.22 -10.02
CA LEU A 52 10.52 4.92 -9.00
C LEU A 52 12.01 4.58 -9.13
N ILE A 53 12.35 3.31 -9.41
CA ILE A 53 13.72 2.88 -9.68
C ILE A 53 14.26 3.57 -10.95
N ASN A 54 13.45 3.70 -11.99
CA ASN A 54 13.84 4.40 -13.23
C ASN A 54 14.14 5.88 -12.95
N LEU A 55 13.30 6.57 -12.20
CA LEU A 55 13.50 7.96 -11.79
C LEU A 55 14.77 8.12 -10.92
N TYR A 56 15.02 7.19 -10.01
CA TYR A 56 16.26 7.17 -9.23
C TYR A 56 17.49 6.99 -10.13
N LYS A 57 17.48 6.01 -11.04
CA LYS A 57 18.58 5.76 -11.98
C LYS A 57 18.82 6.93 -12.93
N ALA A 58 17.79 7.68 -13.26
CA ALA A 58 17.88 8.92 -14.05
C ALA A 58 18.43 10.11 -13.23
N GLY A 59 18.61 9.96 -11.92
CA GLY A 59 19.08 11.02 -11.03
C GLY A 59 18.02 12.08 -10.71
N GLU A 60 16.73 11.77 -10.95
CA GLU A 60 15.64 12.69 -10.71
C GLU A 60 15.19 12.71 -9.24
N ILE A 61 15.37 11.59 -8.54
CA ILE A 61 15.04 11.45 -7.10
C ILE A 61 16.14 10.67 -6.36
N SER A 62 16.20 10.87 -5.02
CA SER A 62 17.03 10.10 -4.10
C SER A 62 16.18 9.64 -2.91
N PHE A 63 16.45 8.44 -2.42
CA PHE A 63 15.82 7.86 -1.24
C PHE A 63 16.73 7.89 -0.01
N GLN A 64 17.90 8.54 -0.08
CA GLN A 64 18.87 8.59 1.01
C GLN A 64 18.29 9.15 2.31
N ASN A 65 17.34 10.09 2.22
CA ASN A 65 16.65 10.73 3.34
C ASN A 65 15.15 10.35 3.37
N VAL A 66 14.82 9.14 2.92
CA VAL A 66 13.48 8.56 3.04
C VAL A 66 13.53 7.48 4.11
N ILE A 67 12.49 7.43 4.96
CA ILE A 67 12.23 6.32 5.88
C ILE A 67 11.00 5.60 5.37
N THR A 68 11.03 4.26 5.34
CA THR A 68 9.88 3.48 4.88
C THR A 68 9.26 2.66 6.00
N PHE A 69 7.93 2.48 5.91
CA PHE A 69 7.14 1.62 6.79
C PHE A 69 6.27 0.70 5.94
N ASN A 70 6.54 -0.60 6.00
CA ASN A 70 5.71 -1.57 5.27
C ASN A 70 4.36 -1.80 5.96
N MET A 71 3.34 -2.19 5.17
CA MET A 71 1.98 -2.38 5.69
C MET A 71 1.84 -3.62 6.56
N ASP A 72 2.58 -4.68 6.25
CA ASP A 72 2.34 -6.00 6.80
C ASP A 72 3.55 -6.94 6.61
N GLU A 73 3.51 -8.07 7.30
CA GLU A 73 4.40 -9.21 7.13
C GLU A 73 3.73 -10.48 7.65
N TYR A 74 4.02 -11.62 7.05
CA TYR A 74 3.56 -12.92 7.51
C TYR A 74 4.19 -13.33 8.85
N VAL A 75 3.38 -13.97 9.71
CA VAL A 75 3.86 -14.56 10.96
C VAL A 75 4.46 -15.94 10.70
N ASN A 76 5.58 -16.24 11.35
CA ASN A 76 6.30 -17.52 11.25
C ASN A 76 6.84 -17.88 9.85
N LEU A 77 6.94 -16.91 8.96
CA LEU A 77 7.64 -17.08 7.70
C LEU A 77 9.07 -16.53 7.87
N PRO A 78 10.15 -17.30 7.55
CA PRO A 78 11.51 -16.79 7.63
C PRO A 78 11.69 -15.51 6.80
N GLU A 79 12.47 -14.57 7.31
CA GLU A 79 12.71 -13.27 6.65
C GLU A 79 13.33 -13.44 5.26
N ASP A 80 14.18 -14.45 5.08
CA ASP A 80 14.84 -14.81 3.82
C ASP A 80 13.99 -15.72 2.90
N HIS A 81 12.80 -16.11 3.34
CA HIS A 81 11.89 -16.87 2.48
C HIS A 81 11.49 -16.03 1.26
N PRO A 82 11.48 -16.59 0.03
CA PRO A 82 11.16 -15.82 -1.19
C PRO A 82 9.84 -15.03 -1.12
N GLU A 83 8.85 -15.59 -0.42
CA GLU A 83 7.51 -15.00 -0.30
C GLU A 83 7.33 -14.14 0.97
N SER A 84 8.37 -13.93 1.79
CA SER A 84 8.31 -12.93 2.85
C SER A 84 8.25 -11.54 2.26
N TYR A 85 7.60 -10.62 2.95
CA TYR A 85 7.55 -9.23 2.48
C TYR A 85 8.89 -8.50 2.62
N HIS A 86 9.76 -8.96 3.52
CA HIS A 86 11.17 -8.57 3.52
C HIS A 86 11.84 -8.90 2.18
N SER A 87 11.82 -10.17 1.78
CA SER A 87 12.41 -10.60 0.50
C SER A 87 11.78 -9.89 -0.70
N PHE A 88 10.44 -9.74 -0.69
CA PHE A 88 9.72 -9.02 -1.74
C PHE A 88 10.24 -7.59 -1.90
N MET A 89 10.34 -6.84 -0.80
CA MET A 89 10.73 -5.43 -0.86
C MET A 89 12.19 -5.24 -1.24
N TRP A 90 13.09 -6.07 -0.73
CA TRP A 90 14.49 -6.01 -1.12
C TRP A 90 14.71 -6.42 -2.58
N THR A 91 14.03 -7.46 -3.05
CA THR A 91 14.13 -7.93 -4.44
C THR A 91 13.58 -6.93 -5.43
N ASN A 92 12.45 -6.29 -5.13
CA ASN A 92 11.71 -5.50 -6.11
C ASN A 92 11.94 -3.98 -5.99
N PHE A 93 12.51 -3.49 -4.86
CA PHE A 93 12.63 -2.06 -4.66
C PHE A 93 13.91 -1.63 -3.94
N PHE A 94 14.11 -2.01 -2.68
CA PHE A 94 15.12 -1.40 -1.83
C PHE A 94 16.57 -1.63 -2.30
N SER A 95 16.91 -2.80 -2.84
CA SER A 95 18.25 -3.08 -3.38
C SER A 95 18.59 -2.29 -4.65
N HIS A 96 17.61 -1.63 -5.26
CA HIS A 96 17.79 -0.90 -6.52
C HIS A 96 17.89 0.62 -6.36
N ILE A 97 17.82 1.13 -5.12
CA ILE A 97 17.81 2.56 -4.78
C ILE A 97 18.82 2.86 -3.66
N ASP A 98 19.05 4.14 -3.37
CA ASP A 98 20.02 4.59 -2.35
C ASP A 98 19.44 4.69 -0.93
N ILE A 99 18.37 3.96 -0.62
CA ILE A 99 17.81 3.96 0.73
C ILE A 99 18.78 3.33 1.72
N LYS A 100 18.92 3.94 2.90
CA LYS A 100 19.74 3.38 3.97
C LYS A 100 18.98 2.23 4.64
N LYS A 101 19.69 1.13 4.94
CA LYS A 101 19.07 -0.06 5.55
C LYS A 101 18.39 0.25 6.89
N GLU A 102 18.98 1.12 7.70
CA GLU A 102 18.43 1.58 8.97
C GLU A 102 17.14 2.42 8.84
N ASN A 103 16.83 2.90 7.65
CA ASN A 103 15.61 3.66 7.35
C ASN A 103 14.46 2.76 6.86
N VAL A 104 14.69 1.46 6.73
CA VAL A 104 13.67 0.51 6.27
C VAL A 104 13.05 -0.18 7.48
N HIS A 105 11.74 0.03 7.68
CA HIS A 105 10.97 -0.62 8.72
C HIS A 105 9.97 -1.60 8.09
N ILE A 106 10.15 -2.88 8.42
CA ILE A 106 9.23 -3.96 8.08
C ILE A 106 8.93 -4.71 9.37
N LEU A 107 7.67 -5.07 9.60
CA LEU A 107 7.24 -5.83 10.78
C LEU A 107 8.00 -7.17 10.87
N ASN A 108 8.42 -7.55 12.06
CA ASN A 108 9.08 -8.83 12.31
C ASN A 108 8.07 -9.91 12.68
N GLY A 109 7.60 -10.68 11.71
CA GLY A 109 6.68 -11.81 11.92
C GLY A 109 7.26 -12.97 12.72
N ASN A 110 8.57 -12.95 13.03
CA ASN A 110 9.28 -13.94 13.82
C ASN A 110 9.68 -13.41 15.21
N ALA A 111 9.13 -12.27 15.65
CA ALA A 111 9.37 -11.72 16.98
C ALA A 111 8.85 -12.67 18.06
N LYS A 112 9.59 -12.76 19.19
CA LYS A 112 9.17 -13.59 20.32
C LYS A 112 7.85 -13.15 20.95
N ASP A 113 7.59 -11.86 20.93
CA ASP A 113 6.35 -11.23 21.37
C ASP A 113 5.81 -10.38 20.23
N LEU A 114 4.81 -10.92 19.53
CA LEU A 114 4.20 -10.28 18.37
C LEU A 114 3.35 -9.06 18.77
N VAL A 115 2.84 -9.00 19.99
CA VAL A 115 2.09 -7.83 20.49
C VAL A 115 3.05 -6.68 20.74
N ALA A 116 4.15 -6.95 21.45
CA ALA A 116 5.20 -5.95 21.65
C ALA A 116 5.80 -5.44 20.33
N GLU A 117 5.96 -6.32 19.33
CA GLU A 117 6.39 -5.91 17.98
C GLU A 117 5.43 -4.92 17.35
N CYS A 118 4.13 -5.20 17.39
CA CYS A 118 3.10 -4.29 16.86
C CYS A 118 3.09 -2.93 17.58
N GLU A 119 3.23 -2.94 18.91
CA GLU A 119 3.30 -1.71 19.72
C GLU A 119 4.56 -0.90 19.41
N ALA A 120 5.71 -1.58 19.28
CA ALA A 120 6.98 -0.94 18.92
C ALA A 120 6.92 -0.34 17.50
N TYR A 121 6.23 -0.98 16.57
CA TYR A 121 6.04 -0.49 15.21
C TYR A 121 5.21 0.81 15.18
N GLU A 122 4.09 0.86 15.91
CA GLU A 122 3.30 2.10 16.05
C GLU A 122 4.11 3.21 16.73
N ALA A 123 4.89 2.87 17.77
CA ALA A 123 5.77 3.84 18.44
C ALA A 123 6.87 4.37 17.51
N ALA A 124 7.41 3.53 16.63
CA ALA A 124 8.38 3.95 15.61
C ALA A 124 7.76 4.94 14.60
N ILE A 125 6.54 4.67 14.14
CA ILE A 125 5.78 5.58 13.27
C ILE A 125 5.55 6.93 13.98
N GLU A 126 5.13 6.91 15.24
CA GLU A 126 4.88 8.12 16.04
C GLU A 126 6.18 8.92 16.26
N THR A 127 7.27 8.25 16.63
CA THR A 127 8.59 8.85 16.85
C THR A 127 9.13 9.50 15.58
N ALA A 128 8.86 8.89 14.41
CA ALA A 128 9.20 9.49 13.11
C ALA A 128 8.35 10.73 12.76
N GLY A 129 7.31 11.04 13.55
CA GLY A 129 6.37 12.14 13.29
C GLY A 129 5.24 11.78 12.33
N GLY A 130 4.84 10.51 12.29
CA GLY A 130 3.81 9.97 11.40
C GLY A 130 4.32 9.69 9.99
N ILE A 131 3.41 9.31 9.10
CA ILE A 131 3.71 8.98 7.70
C ILE A 131 3.29 10.14 6.80
N ASP A 132 4.17 10.58 5.90
CA ASP A 132 3.89 11.69 4.99
C ASP A 132 3.00 11.23 3.82
N LEU A 133 3.30 10.07 3.23
CA LEU A 133 2.51 9.45 2.18
C LEU A 133 2.43 7.95 2.40
N PHE A 134 1.23 7.41 2.56
CA PHE A 134 1.01 5.97 2.63
C PHE A 134 0.55 5.45 1.27
N MET A 135 1.39 4.66 0.60
CA MET A 135 0.98 3.91 -0.58
C MET A 135 0.23 2.64 -0.16
N GLY A 136 -0.77 2.23 -0.94
CA GLY A 136 -1.51 1.00 -0.68
C GLY A 136 -1.98 0.34 -1.97
N GLY A 137 -2.16 -0.97 -1.92
CA GLY A 137 -2.97 -1.74 -2.86
C GLY A 137 -4.32 -2.07 -2.23
N VAL A 138 -5.21 -2.68 -2.98
CA VAL A 138 -6.51 -3.14 -2.48
C VAL A 138 -6.76 -4.59 -2.86
N GLY A 139 -7.31 -5.37 -1.94
CA GLY A 139 -7.79 -6.71 -2.21
C GLY A 139 -9.05 -6.73 -3.09
N PRO A 140 -9.40 -7.85 -3.74
CA PRO A 140 -10.62 -7.95 -4.54
C PRO A 140 -11.90 -7.82 -3.69
N ASP A 141 -11.81 -8.05 -2.39
CA ASP A 141 -12.85 -7.85 -1.38
C ASP A 141 -12.79 -6.45 -0.72
N GLY A 142 -11.97 -5.54 -1.24
CA GLY A 142 -11.84 -4.16 -0.79
C GLY A 142 -11.04 -3.98 0.50
N HIS A 143 -10.25 -4.97 0.91
CA HIS A 143 -9.38 -4.82 2.06
C HIS A 143 -8.13 -3.97 1.74
N LEU A 144 -7.68 -3.20 2.72
CA LEU A 144 -6.43 -2.46 2.70
C LEU A 144 -5.46 -3.11 3.71
N ALA A 145 -4.24 -3.45 3.28
CA ALA A 145 -3.35 -4.33 4.03
C ALA A 145 -4.09 -5.65 4.38
N PHE A 146 -3.82 -6.31 5.50
CA PHE A 146 -4.64 -7.46 5.94
C PHE A 146 -5.86 -7.04 6.80
N ASN A 147 -6.42 -5.85 6.57
CA ASN A 147 -7.68 -5.44 7.20
C ASN A 147 -8.88 -5.98 6.42
N GLU A 148 -9.08 -7.29 6.52
CA GLU A 148 -10.18 -8.00 5.87
C GLU A 148 -11.56 -7.49 6.30
N PRO A 149 -12.64 -7.80 5.55
CA PRO A 149 -14.01 -7.44 5.90
C PRO A 149 -14.35 -7.72 7.37
N GLY A 150 -14.98 -6.76 8.05
CA GLY A 150 -15.26 -6.83 9.48
C GLY A 150 -14.19 -6.23 10.39
N SER A 151 -13.04 -5.82 9.85
CA SER A 151 -12.00 -5.13 10.64
C SER A 151 -12.48 -3.75 11.10
N SER A 152 -12.08 -3.36 12.31
CA SER A 152 -12.37 -2.02 12.84
C SER A 152 -11.72 -0.93 11.99
N LEU A 153 -12.48 0.10 11.64
CA LEU A 153 -11.99 1.25 10.86
C LEU A 153 -11.06 2.19 11.67
N SER A 154 -10.96 2.00 12.98
CA SER A 154 -10.03 2.72 13.87
C SER A 154 -8.89 1.84 14.38
N SER A 155 -8.71 0.64 13.81
CA SER A 155 -7.69 -0.30 14.25
C SER A 155 -6.27 0.24 14.06
N LYS A 156 -5.38 -0.22 14.96
CA LYS A 156 -3.93 0.00 14.90
C LYS A 156 -3.22 -1.28 14.44
N THR A 157 -1.89 -1.23 14.35
CA THR A 157 -1.05 -2.39 14.01
C THR A 157 -1.32 -3.54 14.97
N ARG A 158 -1.53 -4.74 14.42
CA ARG A 158 -1.92 -5.91 15.21
C ARG A 158 -1.71 -7.22 14.47
N ILE A 159 -1.79 -8.31 15.20
CA ILE A 159 -1.86 -9.67 14.67
C ILE A 159 -3.24 -9.89 14.03
N LYS A 160 -3.26 -10.45 12.83
CA LYS A 160 -4.49 -10.87 12.12
C LYS A 160 -4.41 -12.33 11.74
N THR A 161 -5.48 -13.08 12.04
CA THR A 161 -5.73 -14.39 11.42
C THR A 161 -6.30 -14.15 10.03
N LEU A 162 -5.71 -14.78 9.03
CA LEU A 162 -6.15 -14.66 7.64
C LEU A 162 -7.39 -15.51 7.38
N THR A 163 -8.32 -15.02 6.58
CA THR A 163 -9.48 -15.78 6.14
C THR A 163 -9.09 -16.87 5.16
N THR A 164 -9.94 -17.88 5.01
CA THR A 164 -9.73 -18.94 4.01
C THR A 164 -9.61 -18.38 2.61
N ASP A 165 -10.41 -17.36 2.27
CA ASP A 165 -10.36 -16.71 0.95
C ASP A 165 -9.01 -16.01 0.71
N THR A 166 -8.45 -15.36 1.73
CA THR A 166 -7.12 -14.75 1.66
C THR A 166 -6.03 -15.80 1.50
N ILE A 167 -6.11 -16.92 2.23
CA ILE A 167 -5.17 -18.05 2.10
C ILE A 167 -5.24 -18.63 0.70
N ILE A 168 -6.44 -18.87 0.16
CA ILE A 168 -6.64 -19.34 -1.23
C ILE A 168 -6.05 -18.35 -2.24
N ALA A 169 -6.35 -17.07 -2.08
CA ALA A 169 -5.84 -16.04 -3.00
C ALA A 169 -4.30 -15.94 -2.98
N ASN A 170 -3.68 -16.14 -1.81
CA ASN A 170 -2.23 -16.05 -1.65
C ASN A 170 -1.50 -17.36 -1.98
N SER A 171 -2.19 -18.51 -2.05
CA SER A 171 -1.57 -19.80 -2.40
C SER A 171 -0.85 -19.78 -3.76
N ARG A 172 -1.26 -18.91 -4.67
CA ARG A 172 -0.58 -18.70 -5.96
C ARG A 172 0.90 -18.31 -5.82
N PHE A 173 1.29 -17.75 -4.68
CA PHE A 173 2.68 -17.40 -4.35
C PHE A 173 3.41 -18.56 -3.65
N PHE A 174 2.70 -19.62 -3.25
CA PHE A 174 3.19 -20.79 -2.55
C PHE A 174 2.91 -22.06 -3.39
N ASP A 175 3.17 -22.02 -4.69
CA ASP A 175 2.99 -23.13 -5.65
C ASP A 175 1.57 -23.75 -5.65
N GLY A 176 0.58 -22.99 -5.22
CA GLY A 176 -0.81 -23.44 -5.07
C GLY A 176 -1.08 -24.27 -3.82
N ASP A 177 -0.09 -24.45 -2.95
CA ASP A 177 -0.23 -25.24 -1.71
C ASP A 177 -0.74 -24.35 -0.57
N LEU A 178 -2.00 -24.57 -0.18
CA LEU A 178 -2.65 -23.84 0.92
C LEU A 178 -1.97 -24.04 2.27
N SER A 179 -1.31 -25.21 2.48
CA SER A 179 -0.67 -25.55 3.75
C SER A 179 0.63 -24.75 3.98
N LEU A 180 1.23 -24.22 2.92
CA LEU A 180 2.44 -23.39 3.00
C LEU A 180 2.13 -21.92 3.27
N VAL A 181 0.88 -21.50 3.03
CA VAL A 181 0.49 -20.09 3.27
C VAL A 181 0.37 -19.87 4.77
N PRO A 182 1.07 -18.88 5.35
CA PRO A 182 0.90 -18.56 6.77
C PRO A 182 -0.55 -18.20 7.11
N SER A 183 -1.02 -18.68 8.25
CA SER A 183 -2.39 -18.42 8.72
C SER A 183 -2.57 -17.10 9.45
N GLN A 184 -1.46 -16.42 9.76
CA GLN A 184 -1.45 -15.14 10.48
C GLN A 184 -0.48 -14.15 9.81
N ALA A 185 -0.78 -12.87 10.00
CA ALA A 185 0.08 -11.76 9.60
C ALA A 185 0.08 -10.67 10.67
N LEU A 186 1.16 -9.89 10.74
CA LEU A 186 1.19 -8.59 11.38
C LEU A 186 0.78 -7.56 10.34
N THR A 187 -0.12 -6.65 10.67
CA THR A 187 -0.63 -5.67 9.72
C THR A 187 -0.94 -4.34 10.38
N VAL A 188 -0.59 -3.24 9.71
CA VAL A 188 -1.06 -1.92 10.12
C VAL A 188 -2.59 -1.88 10.08
N GLY A 189 -3.17 -1.15 11.01
CA GLY A 189 -4.61 -0.96 11.04
C GLY A 189 -5.10 0.14 10.08
N ILE A 190 -6.41 0.16 9.84
CA ILE A 190 -7.04 1.23 9.05
C ILE A 190 -6.78 2.59 9.70
N GLY A 191 -6.88 2.70 11.05
CA GLY A 191 -6.58 3.93 11.77
C GLY A 191 -5.13 4.39 11.61
N THR A 192 -4.17 3.47 11.47
CA THR A 192 -2.77 3.81 11.20
C THR A 192 -2.59 4.42 9.81
N VAL A 193 -3.21 3.80 8.79
CA VAL A 193 -3.18 4.33 7.42
C VAL A 193 -3.88 5.68 7.32
N MET A 194 -5.05 5.82 7.97
CA MET A 194 -5.83 7.06 7.98
C MET A 194 -5.16 8.21 8.73
N ALA A 195 -4.18 7.92 9.59
CA ALA A 195 -3.38 8.94 10.28
C ALA A 195 -2.24 9.51 9.41
N ALA A 196 -1.96 8.93 8.25
CA ALA A 196 -0.99 9.48 7.31
C ALA A 196 -1.45 10.85 6.78
N LYS A 197 -0.52 11.71 6.36
CA LYS A 197 -0.88 13.01 5.79
C LYS A 197 -1.56 12.88 4.43
N GLU A 198 -1.11 11.90 3.64
CA GLU A 198 -1.68 11.54 2.34
C GLU A 198 -1.74 10.03 2.19
N VAL A 199 -2.73 9.54 1.45
CA VAL A 199 -2.86 8.12 1.09
C VAL A 199 -3.01 8.00 -0.42
N LEU A 200 -2.18 7.16 -1.04
CA LEU A 200 -2.22 6.83 -2.46
C LEU A 200 -2.56 5.35 -2.63
N LEU A 201 -3.77 5.04 -3.10
CA LEU A 201 -4.21 3.69 -3.40
C LEU A 201 -4.00 3.38 -4.88
N VAL A 202 -3.29 2.29 -5.19
CA VAL A 202 -3.17 1.76 -6.56
C VAL A 202 -4.13 0.59 -6.76
N CYS A 203 -4.92 0.64 -7.84
CA CYS A 203 -5.96 -0.35 -8.11
C CYS A 203 -6.01 -0.69 -9.60
N ASN A 204 -5.67 -1.93 -9.97
CA ASN A 204 -5.58 -2.32 -11.37
C ASN A 204 -6.29 -3.64 -11.67
N GLY A 205 -6.84 -3.71 -12.88
CA GLY A 205 -7.44 -4.91 -13.47
C GLY A 205 -8.88 -5.14 -13.07
N HIS A 206 -9.63 -5.79 -13.96
CA HIS A 206 -11.04 -6.09 -13.81
C HIS A 206 -11.41 -6.80 -12.50
N HIS A 207 -10.52 -7.69 -12.01
CA HIS A 207 -10.75 -8.41 -10.74
C HIS A 207 -10.83 -7.50 -9.50
N LYS A 208 -10.50 -6.21 -9.64
CA LYS A 208 -10.64 -5.18 -8.60
C LYS A 208 -11.85 -4.26 -8.82
N ALA A 209 -12.57 -4.40 -9.93
CA ALA A 209 -13.64 -3.47 -10.31
C ALA A 209 -14.73 -3.35 -9.22
N ARG A 210 -15.12 -4.49 -8.63
CA ARG A 210 -16.08 -4.51 -7.54
C ARG A 210 -15.59 -3.79 -6.28
N ALA A 211 -14.34 -4.02 -5.91
CA ALA A 211 -13.72 -3.32 -4.78
C ALA A 211 -13.67 -1.81 -5.04
N LEU A 212 -13.22 -1.41 -6.23
CA LEU A 212 -13.13 0.00 -6.61
C LEU A 212 -14.50 0.69 -6.57
N LYS A 213 -15.56 0.03 -7.08
CA LYS A 213 -16.92 0.53 -6.98
C LYS A 213 -17.32 0.82 -5.53
N HIS A 214 -17.08 -0.10 -4.60
CA HIS A 214 -17.42 0.10 -3.21
C HIS A 214 -16.58 1.17 -2.52
N ILE A 215 -15.33 1.37 -2.96
CA ILE A 215 -14.46 2.42 -2.43
C ILE A 215 -14.91 3.81 -2.88
N ILE A 216 -15.40 3.95 -4.11
CA ILE A 216 -15.71 5.25 -4.73
C ILE A 216 -17.19 5.57 -4.68
N ASP A 217 -18.06 4.65 -5.14
CA ASP A 217 -19.52 4.84 -5.24
C ASP A 217 -20.27 4.30 -4.01
N GLY A 218 -19.63 3.47 -3.20
CA GLY A 218 -20.27 2.82 -2.07
C GLY A 218 -20.30 3.68 -0.81
N GLU A 219 -21.01 3.18 0.21
CA GLU A 219 -20.97 3.74 1.55
C GLU A 219 -19.70 3.35 2.29
N ILE A 220 -19.29 4.16 3.28
CA ILE A 220 -18.18 3.81 4.18
C ILE A 220 -18.63 2.61 5.01
N SER A 221 -17.89 1.51 4.87
CA SER A 221 -18.24 0.26 5.52
C SER A 221 -17.00 -0.55 5.89
N HIS A 222 -17.03 -1.15 7.08
CA HIS A 222 -16.00 -2.11 7.49
C HIS A 222 -16.01 -3.40 6.65
N LYS A 223 -17.02 -3.62 5.83
CA LYS A 223 -17.05 -4.71 4.84
C LYS A 223 -16.14 -4.45 3.64
N TRP A 224 -15.84 -3.19 3.39
CA TRP A 224 -14.97 -2.69 2.35
C TRP A 224 -14.01 -1.69 2.99
N THR A 225 -13.01 -2.19 3.72
CA THR A 225 -12.24 -1.35 4.65
C THR A 225 -11.52 -0.18 3.97
N ALA A 226 -11.14 -0.32 2.70
CA ALA A 226 -10.58 0.79 1.91
C ALA A 226 -11.61 1.90 1.60
N SER A 227 -12.93 1.67 1.78
CA SER A 227 -13.96 2.72 1.65
C SER A 227 -13.78 3.87 2.65
N MET A 228 -13.04 3.61 3.76
CA MET A 228 -12.69 4.64 4.74
C MET A 228 -11.89 5.80 4.15
N LEU A 229 -11.21 5.58 3.03
CA LEU A 229 -10.49 6.64 2.31
C LEU A 229 -11.39 7.80 1.85
N GLN A 230 -12.70 7.60 1.76
CA GLN A 230 -13.66 8.67 1.50
C GLN A 230 -13.64 9.77 2.60
N MET A 231 -13.26 9.43 3.83
CA MET A 231 -13.12 10.38 4.93
C MET A 231 -11.73 11.00 5.03
N HIS A 232 -10.75 10.48 4.30
CA HIS A 232 -9.39 11.00 4.36
C HIS A 232 -9.29 12.32 3.58
N PRO A 233 -8.77 13.42 4.16
CA PRO A 233 -8.74 14.74 3.51
C PRO A 233 -7.88 14.74 2.23
N HIS A 234 -6.85 13.92 2.17
CA HIS A 234 -5.87 13.86 1.08
C HIS A 234 -5.68 12.43 0.55
N SER A 235 -6.78 11.73 0.25
CA SER A 235 -6.73 10.42 -0.38
C SER A 235 -6.79 10.54 -1.91
N ILE A 236 -5.99 9.70 -2.55
CA ILE A 236 -5.93 9.55 -4.01
C ILE A 236 -6.09 8.06 -4.33
N VAL A 237 -6.98 7.76 -5.26
CA VAL A 237 -7.07 6.44 -5.88
C VAL A 237 -6.60 6.60 -7.31
N VAL A 238 -5.57 5.87 -7.72
CA VAL A 238 -5.16 5.77 -9.12
C VAL A 238 -5.44 4.36 -9.62
N CYS A 239 -6.18 4.26 -10.71
CA CYS A 239 -6.64 3.00 -11.26
C CYS A 239 -6.48 2.95 -12.78
N ASP A 240 -6.51 1.74 -13.33
CA ASP A 240 -6.58 1.52 -14.76
C ASP A 240 -8.05 1.37 -15.22
N GLU A 241 -8.28 1.53 -16.53
CA GLU A 241 -9.61 1.38 -17.13
C GLU A 241 -10.31 0.06 -16.76
N PRO A 242 -9.66 -1.12 -16.82
CA PRO A 242 -10.30 -2.39 -16.44
C PRO A 242 -10.79 -2.44 -14.99
N ALA A 243 -10.15 -1.69 -14.07
CA ALA A 243 -10.62 -1.60 -12.69
C ALA A 243 -11.90 -0.76 -12.54
N CYS A 244 -12.25 0.05 -13.57
CA CYS A 244 -13.42 0.93 -13.55
C CYS A 244 -14.72 0.25 -14.03
N ASP A 245 -14.69 -1.00 -14.48
CA ASP A 245 -15.80 -1.69 -15.16
C ASP A 245 -17.12 -1.73 -14.38
N GLU A 246 -17.09 -1.65 -13.05
CA GLU A 246 -18.29 -1.61 -12.21
C GLU A 246 -18.65 -0.20 -11.68
N LEU A 247 -17.89 0.84 -11.99
CA LEU A 247 -18.26 2.21 -11.63
C LEU A 247 -19.52 2.64 -12.38
N THR A 248 -20.33 3.49 -11.75
CA THR A 248 -21.43 4.11 -12.50
C THR A 248 -20.88 4.99 -13.61
N VAL A 249 -21.57 5.04 -14.75
CA VAL A 249 -21.17 5.87 -15.90
C VAL A 249 -21.03 7.36 -15.48
N GLY A 250 -21.88 7.80 -14.55
CA GLY A 250 -21.81 9.17 -14.03
C GLY A 250 -20.52 9.43 -13.28
N THR A 251 -20.15 8.54 -12.36
CA THR A 251 -18.91 8.62 -11.56
C THR A 251 -17.66 8.56 -12.44
N TYR A 252 -17.63 7.59 -13.36
CA TYR A 252 -16.53 7.45 -14.30
C TYR A 252 -16.30 8.74 -15.11
N LYS A 253 -17.35 9.27 -15.74
CA LYS A 253 -17.25 10.52 -16.53
C LYS A 253 -16.88 11.72 -15.67
N TYR A 254 -17.40 11.80 -14.45
CA TYR A 254 -17.10 12.89 -13.52
C TYR A 254 -15.62 12.97 -13.21
N TYR A 255 -14.99 11.83 -12.87
CA TYR A 255 -13.57 11.84 -12.54
C TYR A 255 -12.67 12.01 -13.76
N LEU A 256 -13.00 11.46 -14.91
CA LEU A 256 -12.28 11.73 -16.17
C LEU A 256 -12.27 13.22 -16.51
N ASP A 257 -13.39 13.92 -16.31
CA ASP A 257 -13.48 15.36 -16.59
C ASP A 257 -12.74 16.21 -15.56
N LYS A 258 -12.98 15.90 -14.27
CA LYS A 258 -12.41 16.63 -13.13
C LYS A 258 -10.88 16.58 -13.10
N GLU A 259 -10.29 15.43 -13.41
CA GLU A 259 -8.85 15.21 -13.31
C GLU A 259 -8.12 15.38 -14.65
N ARG A 260 -8.82 15.81 -15.72
CA ARG A 260 -8.24 16.05 -17.04
C ARG A 260 -7.12 17.11 -16.95
N GLY A 261 -5.87 16.66 -17.17
CA GLY A 261 -4.68 17.51 -17.13
C GLY A 261 -4.14 17.82 -15.72
N ASN A 262 -4.64 17.15 -14.68
CA ASN A 262 -4.17 17.29 -13.31
C ASN A 262 -3.18 16.17 -12.96
N LEU A 263 -1.90 16.46 -13.00
CA LEU A 263 -0.83 15.72 -12.32
C LEU A 263 -0.53 16.34 -10.97
#